data_af34ea1049265ad9e2479721ba28d41b
#
_entry.id   af34ea1049265ad9e2479721ba28d41b
#
_cell.length_a   1.000
_cell.length_b   1.000
_cell.length_c   1.000
_cell.angle_alpha   90.00
_cell.angle_beta   90.00
_cell.angle_gamma   90.00
#
_symmetry.space_group_name_H-M   'P 1'
#
loop_
_entity.id
_entity.type
_entity.pdbx_description
1 polymer ?
#
loop_
_entity_poly.entity_id
_entity_poly.type
_entity_poly.pdbx_seq_one_letter_code
_entity_poly.pdbx_strand_id
1 'polypeptide(L)'
;MVWGRPGEPPVNSDILKALARSGNYVSGAYVDDKLVGGLVGWFGGVPPHELHMHSHILGVLGGSDAHGVGFELKQHQRRWCLARDVKVMEWTTDPLVRRNAYFNLTKLGAHAPEYLVNVYGEMSDEINAGEESDRLLIRWRLDSDSVEAAAAGHAREPNVEELRRDGAAVVLSAGDTGEPEVTAGSARVLLCQVPDDIVALRRSNPPLARSWRMSLRKTLTDAFAAGYEVSGATRSGWYVLETAAN
;
A
#
# COMPACT_ATOMS: atom_id res chain seq x y z
N MET A 1 -2.27 -20.43 -0.33
CA MET A 1 -2.18 -19.61 0.90
C MET A 1 -1.75 -18.23 0.46
N VAL A 2 -2.32 -17.14 1.03
CA VAL A 2 -2.00 -15.77 0.61
C VAL A 2 -0.86 -15.19 1.46
N TRP A 3 -0.83 -15.53 2.75
CA TRP A 3 0.15 -15.07 3.74
C TRP A 3 0.55 -16.23 4.66
N GLY A 4 1.80 -16.21 5.16
CA GLY A 4 2.33 -17.21 6.09
C GLY A 4 2.93 -18.46 5.42
N ARG A 5 3.38 -19.39 6.25
CA ARG A 5 3.88 -20.71 5.83
C ARG A 5 2.78 -21.77 5.93
N PRO A 6 2.86 -22.88 5.19
CA PRO A 6 1.96 -24.01 5.40
C PRO A 6 1.97 -24.45 6.88
N GLY A 7 0.79 -24.41 7.54
CA GLY A 7 0.66 -24.76 8.96
C GLY A 7 0.85 -23.59 9.95
N GLU A 8 1.33 -22.42 9.50
CA GLU A 8 1.48 -21.24 10.35
C GLU A 8 0.60 -20.11 9.81
N PRO A 9 -0.62 -19.94 10.33
CA PRO A 9 -1.48 -18.85 9.89
C PRO A 9 -0.89 -17.50 10.33
N PRO A 10 -1.04 -16.43 9.50
CA PRO A 10 -0.48 -15.11 9.83
C PRO A 10 -1.11 -14.47 11.07
N VAL A 11 -2.32 -14.94 11.46
CA VAL A 11 -2.98 -14.61 12.72
C VAL A 11 -3.61 -15.87 13.28
N ASN A 12 -3.33 -16.20 14.53
CA ASN A 12 -3.90 -17.36 15.20
C ASN A 12 -5.40 -17.22 15.40
N SER A 13 -6.14 -18.33 15.34
CA SER A 13 -7.60 -18.36 15.49
C SER A 13 -8.08 -17.76 16.83
N ASP A 14 -7.32 -17.92 17.90
CA ASP A 14 -7.68 -17.39 19.23
C ASP A 14 -7.56 -15.86 19.27
N ILE A 15 -6.55 -15.30 18.60
CA ILE A 15 -6.42 -13.84 18.42
C ILE A 15 -7.58 -13.30 17.58
N LEU A 16 -7.96 -13.98 16.48
CA LEU A 16 -9.13 -13.57 15.69
C LEU A 16 -10.42 -13.54 16.50
N LYS A 17 -10.65 -14.57 17.32
CA LYS A 17 -11.82 -14.63 18.22
C LYS A 17 -11.79 -13.51 19.26
N ALA A 18 -10.62 -13.25 19.86
CA ALA A 18 -10.45 -12.19 20.84
C ALA A 18 -10.70 -10.80 20.22
N LEU A 19 -10.15 -10.53 19.04
CA LEU A 19 -10.38 -9.29 18.30
C LEU A 19 -11.86 -9.08 17.96
N ALA A 20 -12.51 -10.11 17.40
CA ALA A 20 -13.93 -10.04 17.08
C ALA A 20 -14.79 -9.80 18.34
N ARG A 21 -14.51 -10.52 19.44
CA ARG A 21 -15.24 -10.38 20.71
C ARG A 21 -15.04 -9.00 21.37
N SER A 22 -13.87 -8.40 21.22
CA SER A 22 -13.57 -7.05 21.73
C SER A 22 -14.03 -5.92 20.81
N GLY A 23 -14.84 -6.22 19.79
CA GLY A 23 -15.44 -5.22 18.91
C GLY A 23 -14.52 -4.71 17.80
N ASN A 24 -13.42 -5.41 17.51
CA ASN A 24 -12.56 -5.11 16.39
C ASN A 24 -13.07 -5.75 15.08
N TYR A 25 -12.48 -5.36 13.96
CA TYR A 25 -12.93 -5.77 12.65
C TYR A 25 -12.31 -7.12 12.24
N VAL A 26 -13.15 -8.14 12.10
CA VAL A 26 -12.79 -9.45 11.53
C VAL A 26 -13.89 -9.82 10.54
N SER A 27 -13.56 -9.97 9.25
CA SER A 27 -14.55 -10.25 8.20
C SER A 27 -14.03 -11.27 7.19
N GLY A 28 -14.93 -12.10 6.69
CA GLY A 28 -14.69 -13.04 5.59
C GLY A 28 -15.59 -12.72 4.41
N ALA A 29 -15.07 -12.90 3.18
CA ALA A 29 -15.83 -12.85 1.95
C ALA A 29 -16.12 -14.27 1.45
N TYR A 30 -17.37 -14.52 1.07
CA TYR A 30 -17.83 -15.82 0.60
C TYR A 30 -18.45 -15.70 -0.78
N VAL A 31 -18.20 -16.70 -1.63
CA VAL A 31 -18.87 -16.93 -2.90
C VAL A 31 -19.38 -18.37 -2.88
N ASP A 32 -20.66 -18.58 -3.08
CA ASP A 32 -21.32 -19.90 -3.02
C ASP A 32 -20.91 -20.71 -1.78
N ASP A 33 -21.01 -20.09 -0.60
CA ASP A 33 -20.63 -20.64 0.72
C ASP A 33 -19.15 -21.00 0.89
N LYS A 34 -18.28 -20.66 -0.08
CA LYS A 34 -16.83 -20.85 0.02
C LYS A 34 -16.14 -19.57 0.45
N LEU A 35 -15.30 -19.65 1.46
CA LEU A 35 -14.45 -18.54 1.88
C LEU A 35 -13.42 -18.22 0.79
N VAL A 36 -13.49 -17.02 0.20
CA VAL A 36 -12.58 -16.56 -0.87
C VAL A 36 -11.67 -15.43 -0.44
N GLY A 37 -11.92 -14.81 0.71
CA GLY A 37 -11.07 -13.74 1.23
C GLY A 37 -11.35 -13.42 2.68
N GLY A 38 -10.45 -12.66 3.31
CA GLY A 38 -10.61 -12.20 4.69
C GLY A 38 -9.86 -10.92 4.96
N LEU A 39 -10.33 -10.16 5.92
CA LEU A 39 -9.75 -8.89 6.32
C LEU A 39 -9.85 -8.73 7.84
N VAL A 40 -8.73 -8.37 8.45
CA VAL A 40 -8.60 -8.16 9.89
C VAL A 40 -8.05 -6.78 10.17
N GLY A 41 -8.60 -6.10 11.17
CA GLY A 41 -8.12 -4.82 11.65
C GLY A 41 -8.56 -4.58 13.09
N TRP A 42 -7.89 -3.63 13.74
CA TRP A 42 -8.18 -3.22 15.09
C TRP A 42 -8.03 -1.72 15.27
N PHE A 43 -8.63 -1.18 16.31
CA PHE A 43 -8.48 0.23 16.64
C PHE A 43 -7.07 0.53 17.14
N GLY A 44 -6.50 1.61 16.62
CA GLY A 44 -5.26 2.21 17.03
C GLY A 44 -5.46 3.68 17.44
N GLY A 45 -4.40 4.30 17.91
CA GLY A 45 -4.44 5.67 18.43
C GLY A 45 -4.75 5.73 19.93
N VAL A 46 -3.78 6.26 20.68
CA VAL A 46 -3.93 6.58 22.09
C VAL A 46 -3.94 8.09 22.22
N PRO A 47 -4.86 8.71 22.95
CA PRO A 47 -4.85 10.15 23.13
C PRO A 47 -3.46 10.67 23.52
N PRO A 48 -2.99 11.78 22.89
CA PRO A 48 -3.74 12.72 22.04
C PRO A 48 -3.83 12.35 20.55
N HIS A 49 -3.38 11.17 20.14
CA HIS A 49 -3.46 10.73 18.74
C HIS A 49 -4.88 10.42 18.29
N GLU A 50 -5.19 10.70 17.02
CA GLU A 50 -6.47 10.44 16.41
C GLU A 50 -6.80 8.93 16.44
N LEU A 51 -8.02 8.57 16.86
CA LEU A 51 -8.50 7.21 16.77
C LEU A 51 -8.57 6.79 15.28
N HIS A 52 -7.95 5.69 14.97
CA HIS A 52 -7.95 5.15 13.61
C HIS A 52 -8.15 3.62 13.60
N MET A 53 -8.50 3.09 12.45
CA MET A 53 -8.48 1.65 12.21
C MET A 53 -7.12 1.23 11.64
N HIS A 54 -6.37 0.40 12.35
CA HIS A 54 -5.24 -0.30 11.76
C HIS A 54 -5.75 -1.51 10.96
N SER A 55 -5.68 -1.45 9.62
CA SER A 55 -6.09 -2.54 8.72
C SER A 55 -4.89 -3.48 8.51
N HIS A 56 -4.85 -4.61 9.22
CA HIS A 56 -3.64 -5.41 9.35
C HIS A 56 -3.39 -6.36 8.17
N ILE A 57 -4.34 -7.26 7.91
CA ILE A 57 -4.17 -8.31 6.88
C ILE A 57 -5.41 -8.35 6.01
N LEU A 58 -5.20 -8.20 4.70
CA LEU A 58 -6.16 -8.48 3.66
C LEU A 58 -5.63 -9.66 2.84
N GLY A 59 -6.34 -10.77 2.81
CA GLY A 59 -6.02 -11.93 1.99
C GLY A 59 -7.19 -12.29 1.07
N VAL A 60 -6.90 -12.55 -0.19
CA VAL A 60 -7.88 -13.04 -1.18
C VAL A 60 -7.29 -14.26 -1.87
N LEU A 61 -8.02 -15.35 -1.92
CA LEU A 61 -7.60 -16.56 -2.62
C LEU A 61 -7.54 -16.30 -4.13
N GLY A 62 -6.56 -16.91 -4.80
CA GLY A 62 -6.46 -16.81 -6.26
C GLY A 62 -7.62 -17.52 -6.96
N GLY A 63 -8.01 -17.02 -8.15
CA GLY A 63 -9.05 -17.62 -8.98
C GLY A 63 -9.98 -16.57 -9.60
N SER A 64 -10.80 -16.98 -10.59
CA SER A 64 -11.75 -16.09 -11.28
C SER A 64 -12.80 -15.50 -10.32
N ASP A 65 -13.23 -16.29 -9.35
CA ASP A 65 -14.30 -15.95 -8.41
C ASP A 65 -13.85 -14.91 -7.36
N ALA A 66 -12.54 -14.68 -7.25
CA ALA A 66 -11.94 -13.74 -6.29
C ALA A 66 -11.67 -12.34 -6.89
N HIS A 67 -12.04 -12.12 -8.17
CA HIS A 67 -11.84 -10.81 -8.81
C HIS A 67 -12.69 -9.73 -8.11
N GLY A 68 -12.04 -8.63 -7.70
CA GLY A 68 -12.71 -7.52 -7.00
C GLY A 68 -12.94 -7.72 -5.49
N VAL A 69 -12.83 -8.93 -4.95
CA VAL A 69 -13.09 -9.25 -3.53
C VAL A 69 -12.26 -8.38 -2.58
N GLY A 70 -11.01 -8.12 -2.91
CA GLY A 70 -10.16 -7.25 -2.08
C GLY A 70 -10.68 -5.81 -1.97
N PHE A 71 -11.22 -5.28 -3.06
CA PHE A 71 -11.84 -3.95 -3.07
C PHE A 71 -13.13 -3.95 -2.25
N GLU A 72 -13.99 -4.93 -2.42
CA GLU A 72 -15.25 -5.05 -1.67
C GLU A 72 -15.01 -5.22 -0.16
N LEU A 73 -14.02 -6.02 0.24
CA LEU A 73 -13.63 -6.14 1.64
C LEU A 73 -13.17 -4.79 2.22
N LYS A 74 -12.37 -4.01 1.47
CA LYS A 74 -11.96 -2.67 1.88
C LYS A 74 -13.15 -1.70 1.96
N GLN A 75 -14.06 -1.71 1.00
CA GLN A 75 -15.26 -0.87 1.04
C GLN A 75 -16.21 -1.28 2.18
N HIS A 76 -16.31 -2.58 2.48
CA HIS A 76 -17.04 -3.05 3.67
C HIS A 76 -16.40 -2.54 4.96
N GLN A 77 -15.07 -2.63 5.09
CA GLN A 77 -14.34 -2.11 6.26
C GLN A 77 -14.52 -0.59 6.39
N ARG A 78 -14.48 0.16 5.26
CA ARG A 78 -14.75 1.60 5.24
C ARG A 78 -16.12 1.92 5.81
N ARG A 79 -17.18 1.30 5.30
CA ARG A 79 -18.56 1.52 5.81
C ARG A 79 -18.70 1.16 7.30
N TRP A 80 -18.04 0.07 7.71
CA TRP A 80 -18.02 -0.37 9.11
C TRP A 80 -17.34 0.65 10.02
N CYS A 81 -16.25 1.27 9.61
CA CYS A 81 -15.54 2.32 10.34
C CYS A 81 -16.38 3.61 10.42
N LEU A 82 -16.91 4.08 9.30
CA LEU A 82 -17.73 5.29 9.26
C LEU A 82 -18.99 5.19 10.13
N ALA A 83 -19.63 4.02 10.18
CA ALA A 83 -20.75 3.76 11.09
C ALA A 83 -20.38 3.83 12.59
N ARG A 84 -19.09 3.94 12.92
CA ARG A 84 -18.53 4.07 14.28
C ARG A 84 -17.80 5.40 14.49
N ASP A 85 -18.00 6.36 13.60
CA ASP A 85 -17.32 7.66 13.58
C ASP A 85 -15.77 7.57 13.53
N VAL A 86 -15.24 6.47 12.98
CA VAL A 86 -13.82 6.31 12.71
C VAL A 86 -13.56 6.70 11.27
N LYS A 87 -12.86 7.82 11.07
CA LYS A 87 -12.67 8.47 9.77
C LYS A 87 -11.31 8.21 9.13
N VAL A 88 -10.39 7.63 9.87
CA VAL A 88 -9.04 7.32 9.40
C VAL A 88 -8.77 5.83 9.49
N MET A 89 -8.18 5.31 8.43
CA MET A 89 -7.66 3.95 8.40
C MET A 89 -6.21 3.96 7.94
N GLU A 90 -5.37 3.16 8.60
CA GLU A 90 -3.95 3.05 8.29
C GLU A 90 -3.51 1.60 8.13
N TRP A 91 -2.53 1.38 7.29
CA TRP A 91 -1.80 0.12 7.16
C TRP A 91 -0.47 0.34 6.46
N THR A 92 0.36 -0.68 6.42
CA THR A 92 1.64 -0.63 5.74
C THR A 92 1.68 -1.55 4.53
N THR A 93 2.44 -1.15 3.50
CA THR A 93 2.65 -1.95 2.30
C THR A 93 4.10 -1.92 1.88
N ASP A 94 4.58 -2.96 1.20
CA ASP A 94 5.90 -2.93 0.55
C ASP A 94 5.86 -1.92 -0.61
N PRO A 95 6.69 -0.87 -0.58
CA PRO A 95 6.67 0.19 -1.59
C PRO A 95 7.11 -0.26 -2.98
N LEU A 96 7.79 -1.39 -3.11
CA LEU A 96 8.22 -1.92 -4.40
C LEU A 96 7.17 -2.78 -5.09
N VAL A 97 6.09 -3.16 -4.40
CA VAL A 97 5.01 -3.97 -4.99
C VAL A 97 4.02 -3.08 -5.74
N ARG A 98 4.29 -2.84 -7.02
CA ARG A 98 3.52 -1.97 -7.92
C ARG A 98 2.00 -2.18 -7.86
N ARG A 99 1.56 -3.44 -7.89
CA ARG A 99 0.14 -3.79 -7.80
C ARG A 99 -0.52 -3.26 -6.52
N ASN A 100 0.18 -3.34 -5.38
CA ASN A 100 -0.35 -2.86 -4.11
C ASN A 100 -0.35 -1.33 -4.06
N ALA A 101 0.67 -0.68 -4.62
CA ALA A 101 0.71 0.77 -4.74
C ALA A 101 -0.49 1.31 -5.52
N TYR A 102 -0.73 0.79 -6.73
CA TYR A 102 -1.89 1.18 -7.54
C TYR A 102 -3.23 0.92 -6.81
N PHE A 103 -3.37 -0.24 -6.17
CA PHE A 103 -4.58 -0.57 -5.43
C PHE A 103 -4.85 0.42 -4.29
N ASN A 104 -3.84 0.70 -3.47
CA ASN A 104 -3.99 1.55 -2.30
C ASN A 104 -4.18 3.03 -2.67
N LEU A 105 -3.30 3.55 -3.52
CA LEU A 105 -3.23 4.99 -3.78
C LEU A 105 -4.24 5.45 -4.83
N THR A 106 -4.50 4.62 -5.85
CA THR A 106 -5.39 4.99 -6.94
C THR A 106 -6.78 4.36 -6.80
N LYS A 107 -6.88 3.02 -6.70
CA LYS A 107 -8.19 2.37 -6.60
C LYS A 107 -8.95 2.69 -5.33
N LEU A 108 -8.26 2.86 -4.19
CA LEU A 108 -8.88 3.24 -2.92
C LEU A 108 -8.88 4.76 -2.69
N GLY A 109 -8.04 5.53 -3.38
CA GLY A 109 -7.89 6.97 -3.18
C GLY A 109 -7.17 7.35 -1.89
N ALA A 110 -6.36 6.45 -1.33
CA ALA A 110 -5.52 6.73 -0.17
C ALA A 110 -4.26 7.52 -0.56
N HIS A 111 -3.54 8.04 0.42
CA HIS A 111 -2.23 8.66 0.25
C HIS A 111 -1.20 7.99 1.17
N ALA A 112 0.08 8.33 1.00
CA ALA A 112 1.11 7.83 1.89
C ALA A 112 1.98 8.98 2.40
N PRO A 113 1.86 9.29 3.71
CA PRO A 113 2.59 10.39 4.34
C PRO A 113 3.98 10.00 4.83
N GLU A 114 4.33 8.71 4.90
CA GLU A 114 5.55 8.29 5.58
C GLU A 114 6.16 7.02 4.97
N TYR A 115 7.50 7.01 4.91
CA TYR A 115 8.31 5.84 4.60
C TYR A 115 8.95 5.28 5.87
N LEU A 116 8.68 4.03 6.17
CA LEU A 116 9.13 3.34 7.36
C LEU A 116 10.25 2.36 6.99
N VAL A 117 11.45 2.59 7.52
CA VAL A 117 12.62 1.75 7.24
C VAL A 117 12.63 0.54 8.17
N ASN A 118 12.71 -0.65 7.59
CA ASN A 118 12.93 -1.93 8.27
C ASN A 118 12.03 -2.20 9.49
N VAL A 119 10.73 -1.95 9.34
CA VAL A 119 9.73 -1.94 10.44
C VAL A 119 9.66 -3.28 11.19
N TYR A 120 9.75 -4.38 10.46
CA TYR A 120 9.56 -5.74 11.02
C TYR A 120 10.88 -6.53 11.10
N GLY A 121 12.02 -5.89 10.82
CA GLY A 121 13.30 -6.58 10.70
C GLY A 121 13.40 -7.43 9.41
N GLU A 122 14.34 -8.37 9.38
CA GLU A 122 14.45 -9.32 8.26
C GLU A 122 13.25 -10.27 8.24
N MET A 123 12.49 -10.23 7.15
CA MET A 123 11.33 -11.09 6.97
C MET A 123 11.73 -12.38 6.24
N SER A 124 11.38 -13.52 6.82
CA SER A 124 11.71 -14.85 6.30
C SER A 124 10.63 -15.48 5.41
N ASP A 125 9.62 -14.68 4.97
CA ASP A 125 8.56 -15.16 4.08
C ASP A 125 9.01 -15.16 2.60
N GLU A 126 8.29 -15.93 1.76
CA GLU A 126 8.61 -16.11 0.34
C GLU A 126 8.53 -14.80 -0.49
N ILE A 127 7.80 -13.79 -0.01
CA ILE A 127 7.60 -12.52 -0.72
C ILE A 127 8.76 -11.57 -0.46
N ASN A 128 9.30 -11.57 0.77
CA ASN A 128 10.35 -10.65 1.20
C ASN A 128 11.77 -11.26 1.12
N ALA A 129 11.90 -12.59 1.03
CA ALA A 129 13.12 -13.33 0.69
C ALA A 129 14.41 -12.86 1.43
N GLY A 130 14.33 -12.56 2.73
CA GLY A 130 15.49 -12.12 3.53
C GLY A 130 15.92 -10.66 3.32
N GLU A 131 15.10 -9.85 2.66
CA GLU A 131 15.32 -8.40 2.57
C GLU A 131 14.77 -7.66 3.80
N GLU A 132 15.29 -6.46 4.03
CA GLU A 132 14.76 -5.52 5.02
C GLU A 132 13.31 -5.18 4.72
N SER A 133 12.51 -5.06 5.78
CA SER A 133 11.06 -4.84 5.70
C SER A 133 10.66 -3.37 5.61
N ASP A 134 11.13 -2.66 4.60
CA ASP A 134 10.66 -1.30 4.36
C ASP A 134 9.17 -1.28 4.05
N ARG A 135 8.50 -0.27 4.57
CA ARG A 135 7.07 -0.08 4.36
C ARG A 135 6.73 1.36 4.01
N LEU A 136 5.73 1.52 3.20
CA LEU A 136 5.04 2.78 2.99
C LEU A 136 3.81 2.78 3.89
N LEU A 137 3.68 3.76 4.77
CA LEU A 137 2.47 3.97 5.57
C LEU A 137 1.38 4.48 4.65
N ILE A 138 0.29 3.75 4.55
CA ILE A 138 -0.90 4.17 3.80
C ILE A 138 -1.89 4.76 4.78
N ARG A 139 -2.35 5.97 4.51
CA ARG A 139 -3.38 6.67 5.27
C ARG A 139 -4.60 6.91 4.39
N TRP A 140 -5.74 6.43 4.83
CA TRP A 140 -6.99 6.46 4.11
C TRP A 140 -8.03 7.28 4.89
N ARG A 141 -8.27 8.51 4.44
CA ARG A 141 -9.30 9.38 5.01
C ARG A 141 -10.65 9.00 4.41
N LEU A 142 -11.40 8.23 5.16
CA LEU A 142 -12.56 7.48 4.69
C LEU A 142 -13.72 8.35 4.18
N ASP A 143 -13.78 9.61 4.62
CA ASP A 143 -14.81 10.61 4.28
C ASP A 143 -14.29 11.73 3.36
N SER A 144 -13.12 11.56 2.73
CA SER A 144 -12.62 12.55 1.76
C SER A 144 -13.23 12.38 0.38
N ASP A 145 -13.35 13.48 -0.38
CA ASP A 145 -13.93 13.52 -1.73
C ASP A 145 -13.26 12.53 -2.69
N SER A 146 -11.93 12.41 -2.62
CA SER A 146 -11.15 11.47 -3.45
C SER A 146 -11.50 10.01 -3.16
N VAL A 147 -11.68 9.68 -1.88
CA VAL A 147 -12.06 8.34 -1.43
C VAL A 147 -13.50 8.03 -1.79
N GLU A 148 -14.41 9.00 -1.66
CA GLU A 148 -15.80 8.84 -2.08
C GLU A 148 -15.92 8.63 -3.59
N ALA A 149 -15.21 9.42 -4.39
CA ALA A 149 -15.16 9.24 -5.83
C ALA A 149 -14.59 7.86 -6.21
N ALA A 150 -13.51 7.43 -5.57
CA ALA A 150 -12.91 6.11 -5.78
C ALA A 150 -13.89 4.97 -5.40
N ALA A 151 -14.61 5.09 -4.29
CA ALA A 151 -15.61 4.13 -3.85
C ALA A 151 -16.82 4.03 -4.82
N ALA A 152 -17.15 5.14 -5.48
CA ALA A 152 -18.16 5.21 -6.53
C ALA A 152 -17.69 4.71 -7.92
N GLY A 153 -16.44 4.23 -8.02
CA GLY A 153 -15.86 3.75 -9.28
C GLY A 153 -15.25 4.85 -10.16
N HIS A 154 -15.11 6.06 -9.66
CA HIS A 154 -14.56 7.22 -10.36
C HIS A 154 -13.10 7.51 -10.01
N ALA A 155 -12.36 6.49 -9.56
CA ALA A 155 -10.93 6.59 -9.33
C ALA A 155 -10.19 7.03 -10.61
N ARG A 156 -9.32 8.03 -10.51
CA ARG A 156 -8.53 8.53 -11.64
C ARG A 156 -7.07 8.12 -11.48
N GLU A 157 -6.57 7.42 -12.48
CA GLU A 157 -5.15 7.12 -12.57
C GLU A 157 -4.38 8.35 -13.04
N PRO A 158 -3.27 8.74 -12.38
CA PRO A 158 -2.44 9.85 -12.83
C PRO A 158 -1.90 9.63 -14.24
N ASN A 159 -1.91 10.68 -15.07
CA ASN A 159 -1.31 10.64 -16.39
C ASN A 159 0.14 11.15 -16.33
N VAL A 160 1.11 10.25 -16.34
CA VAL A 160 2.55 10.56 -16.21
C VAL A 160 3.05 11.49 -17.32
N GLU A 161 2.60 11.28 -18.55
CA GLU A 161 3.04 12.12 -19.69
C GLU A 161 2.47 13.54 -19.61
N GLU A 162 1.28 13.69 -19.07
CA GLU A 162 0.70 15.00 -18.79
C GLU A 162 1.46 15.70 -17.66
N LEU A 163 1.70 15.00 -16.55
CA LEU A 163 2.48 15.55 -15.43
C LEU A 163 3.88 15.99 -15.85
N ARG A 164 4.56 15.21 -16.72
CA ARG A 164 5.88 15.58 -17.28
C ARG A 164 5.80 16.84 -18.13
N ARG A 165 4.79 16.95 -18.97
CA ARG A 165 4.58 18.18 -19.80
C ARG A 165 4.30 19.41 -18.91
N ASP A 166 3.67 19.19 -17.76
CA ASP A 166 3.35 20.23 -16.78
C ASP A 166 4.52 20.52 -15.82
N GLY A 167 5.69 19.93 -16.06
CA GLY A 167 6.93 20.21 -15.34
C GLY A 167 7.23 19.32 -14.15
N ALA A 168 6.58 18.15 -14.03
CA ALA A 168 6.96 17.16 -13.01
C ALA A 168 8.39 16.66 -13.24
N ALA A 169 9.17 16.54 -12.15
CA ALA A 169 10.53 16.03 -12.20
C ALA A 169 10.56 14.51 -11.97
N VAL A 170 11.24 13.78 -12.86
CA VAL A 170 11.55 12.37 -12.65
C VAL A 170 12.78 12.27 -11.75
N VAL A 171 12.63 11.72 -10.55
CA VAL A 171 13.72 11.60 -9.56
C VAL A 171 14.19 10.17 -9.35
N LEU A 172 13.42 9.18 -9.82
CA LEU A 172 13.81 7.77 -9.88
C LEU A 172 13.17 7.12 -11.12
N SER A 173 13.97 6.47 -11.94
CA SER A 173 13.50 5.71 -13.11
C SER A 173 14.31 4.43 -13.33
N ALA A 174 13.84 3.56 -14.21
CA ALA A 174 14.62 2.44 -14.68
C ALA A 174 15.59 2.91 -15.78
N GLY A 175 16.86 2.51 -15.68
CA GLY A 175 17.84 2.64 -16.75
C GLY A 175 17.66 1.58 -17.85
N ASP A 176 18.52 1.63 -18.86
CA ASP A 176 18.43 0.80 -20.07
C ASP A 176 18.52 -0.72 -19.78
N THR A 177 19.24 -1.11 -18.72
CA THR A 177 19.38 -2.53 -18.28
C THR A 177 18.51 -2.89 -17.09
N GLY A 178 17.60 -1.96 -16.70
CA GLY A 178 16.61 -2.17 -15.64
C GLY A 178 17.10 -1.81 -14.24
N GLU A 179 18.28 -1.21 -14.10
CA GLU A 179 18.81 -0.68 -12.83
C GLU A 179 18.08 0.62 -12.43
N PRO A 180 18.03 0.94 -11.13
CA PRO A 180 17.47 2.21 -10.68
C PRO A 180 18.42 3.37 -10.97
N GLU A 181 17.93 4.38 -11.67
CA GLU A 181 18.62 5.65 -11.91
C GLU A 181 17.99 6.75 -11.06
N VAL A 182 18.79 7.33 -10.15
CA VAL A 182 18.37 8.44 -9.29
C VAL A 182 18.85 9.75 -9.91
N THR A 183 17.92 10.66 -10.16
CA THR A 183 18.20 12.00 -10.70
C THR A 183 17.84 13.05 -9.68
N ALA A 184 18.71 14.03 -9.47
CA ALA A 184 18.37 15.18 -8.64
C ALA A 184 17.33 16.04 -9.37
N GLY A 185 16.26 16.39 -8.66
CA GLY A 185 15.19 17.22 -9.22
C GLY A 185 14.39 17.88 -8.11
N SER A 186 13.83 19.06 -8.44
CA SER A 186 12.92 19.79 -7.57
C SER A 186 11.81 20.36 -8.45
N ALA A 187 10.57 20.02 -8.15
CA ALA A 187 9.38 20.50 -8.85
C ALA A 187 8.18 20.36 -7.90
N ARG A 188 7.05 20.97 -8.21
CA ARG A 188 5.83 20.79 -7.43
C ARG A 188 5.38 19.32 -7.38
N VAL A 189 5.65 18.57 -8.43
CA VAL A 189 5.35 17.15 -8.54
C VAL A 189 6.63 16.38 -8.84
N LEU A 190 6.89 15.30 -8.08
CA LEU A 190 7.96 14.37 -8.35
C LEU A 190 7.40 13.02 -8.81
N LEU A 191 8.15 12.37 -9.69
CA LEU A 191 7.81 11.04 -10.24
C LEU A 191 8.90 10.03 -9.88
N CYS A 192 8.49 8.91 -9.27
CA CYS A 192 9.37 7.81 -8.93
C CYS A 192 8.85 6.52 -9.57
N GLN A 193 9.67 5.86 -10.37
CA GLN A 193 9.34 4.56 -10.95
C GLN A 193 9.77 3.42 -10.00
N VAL A 194 9.03 2.31 -10.03
CA VAL A 194 9.41 1.03 -9.39
C VAL A 194 9.42 -0.07 -10.44
N PRO A 195 10.15 -1.19 -10.20
CA PRO A 195 10.25 -2.27 -11.17
C PRO A 195 8.90 -2.93 -11.44
N ASP A 196 8.76 -3.55 -12.60
CA ASP A 196 7.53 -4.19 -13.03
C ASP A 196 7.08 -5.31 -12.11
N ASP A 197 7.99 -6.17 -11.70
CA ASP A 197 7.72 -7.27 -10.77
C ASP A 197 8.91 -7.47 -9.82
N ILE A 198 8.85 -6.81 -8.68
CA ILE A 198 9.87 -6.94 -7.63
C ILE A 198 9.93 -8.37 -7.06
N VAL A 199 8.81 -9.09 -7.03
CA VAL A 199 8.78 -10.45 -6.49
C VAL A 199 9.55 -11.42 -7.40
N ALA A 200 9.35 -11.32 -8.71
CA ALA A 200 10.14 -12.05 -9.69
C ALA A 200 11.62 -11.62 -9.65
N LEU A 201 11.88 -10.30 -9.54
CA LEU A 201 13.23 -9.75 -9.50
C LEU A 201 14.02 -10.23 -8.27
N ARG A 202 13.41 -10.32 -7.10
CA ARG A 202 14.03 -10.87 -5.88
C ARG A 202 14.51 -12.30 -6.06
N ARG A 203 13.81 -13.10 -6.87
CA ARG A 203 14.18 -14.51 -7.15
C ARG A 203 15.25 -14.60 -8.22
N SER A 204 15.17 -13.81 -9.28
CA SER A 204 16.04 -13.88 -10.46
C SER A 204 17.33 -13.07 -10.32
N ASN A 205 17.29 -11.92 -9.65
CA ASN A 205 18.43 -11.01 -9.46
C ASN A 205 18.33 -10.26 -8.11
N PRO A 206 18.61 -10.92 -6.98
CA PRO A 206 18.53 -10.32 -5.64
C PRO A 206 19.38 -9.04 -5.48
N PRO A 207 20.61 -8.94 -6.04
CA PRO A 207 21.39 -7.71 -5.97
C PRO A 207 20.67 -6.50 -6.61
N LEU A 208 20.03 -6.71 -7.77
CA LEU A 208 19.27 -5.66 -8.45
C LEU A 208 18.01 -5.28 -7.66
N ALA A 209 17.31 -6.25 -7.08
CA ALA A 209 16.17 -6.00 -6.21
C ALA A 209 16.56 -5.13 -5.00
N ARG A 210 17.69 -5.44 -4.36
CA ARG A 210 18.26 -4.64 -3.27
C ARG A 210 18.64 -3.23 -3.73
N SER A 211 19.23 -3.06 -4.92
CA SER A 211 19.54 -1.75 -5.49
C SER A 211 18.28 -0.90 -5.63
N TRP A 212 17.19 -1.48 -6.15
CA TRP A 212 15.89 -0.81 -6.23
C TRP A 212 15.36 -0.38 -4.86
N ARG A 213 15.47 -1.26 -3.84
CA ARG A 213 15.04 -0.93 -2.48
C ARG A 213 15.82 0.27 -1.93
N MET A 214 17.16 0.23 -2.04
CA MET A 214 18.00 1.31 -1.50
C MET A 214 17.78 2.63 -2.22
N SER A 215 17.62 2.61 -3.54
CA SER A 215 17.36 3.80 -4.34
C SER A 215 15.98 4.40 -4.01
N LEU A 216 14.94 3.57 -3.95
CA LEU A 216 13.60 4.03 -3.58
C LEU A 216 13.55 4.55 -2.14
N ARG A 217 14.19 3.84 -1.18
CA ARG A 217 14.31 4.30 0.21
C ARG A 217 14.89 5.71 0.26
N LYS A 218 16.06 5.90 -0.35
CA LYS A 218 16.72 7.22 -0.37
C LYS A 218 15.80 8.27 -0.99
N THR A 219 15.27 8.00 -2.17
CA THR A 219 14.44 8.96 -2.90
C THR A 219 13.19 9.35 -2.13
N LEU A 220 12.46 8.39 -1.56
CA LEU A 220 11.23 8.68 -0.82
C LEU A 220 11.52 9.33 0.53
N THR A 221 12.54 8.89 1.28
CA THR A 221 12.87 9.54 2.57
C THR A 221 13.32 10.98 2.36
N ASP A 222 14.11 11.27 1.32
CA ASP A 222 14.51 12.65 0.99
C ASP A 222 13.30 13.50 0.58
N ALA A 223 12.37 12.94 -0.21
CA ALA A 223 11.15 13.65 -0.63
C ALA A 223 10.22 13.94 0.57
N PHE A 224 9.98 12.97 1.45
CA PHE A 224 9.19 13.19 2.66
C PHE A 224 9.82 14.23 3.58
N ALA A 225 11.15 14.21 3.75
CA ALA A 225 11.86 15.22 4.52
C ALA A 225 11.74 16.64 3.92
N ALA A 226 11.54 16.72 2.60
CA ALA A 226 11.27 17.97 1.88
C ALA A 226 9.78 18.38 1.85
N GLY A 227 8.90 17.65 2.56
CA GLY A 227 7.48 17.97 2.69
C GLY A 227 6.59 17.43 1.58
N TYR A 228 7.06 16.47 0.79
CA TYR A 228 6.20 15.75 -0.16
C TYR A 228 5.48 14.58 0.52
N GLU A 229 4.35 14.19 -0.05
CA GLU A 229 3.63 12.95 0.24
C GLU A 229 3.37 12.20 -1.06
N VAL A 230 3.19 10.89 -0.99
CA VAL A 230 2.76 10.11 -2.16
C VAL A 230 1.25 10.22 -2.30
N SER A 231 0.81 10.93 -3.34
CA SER A 231 -0.61 11.22 -3.63
C SER A 231 -1.27 10.22 -4.60
N GLY A 232 -0.47 9.46 -5.37
CA GLY A 232 -0.99 8.53 -6.35
C GLY A 232 0.03 7.52 -6.88
N ALA A 233 -0.46 6.51 -7.59
CA ALA A 233 0.38 5.56 -8.30
C ALA A 233 -0.30 5.09 -9.59
N THR A 234 0.50 4.71 -10.60
CA THR A 234 0.00 4.18 -11.86
C THR A 234 0.13 2.65 -11.93
N ARG A 235 -0.61 2.02 -12.83
CA ARG A 235 -0.44 0.60 -13.16
C ARG A 235 0.91 0.29 -13.77
N SER A 236 1.51 1.26 -14.45
CA SER A 236 2.85 1.16 -15.03
C SER A 236 3.99 1.35 -14.01
N GLY A 237 3.68 1.53 -12.71
CA GLY A 237 4.67 1.55 -11.64
C GLY A 237 5.25 2.92 -11.31
N TRP A 238 4.56 4.00 -11.61
CA TRP A 238 4.97 5.34 -11.19
C TRP A 238 4.25 5.76 -9.92
N TYR A 239 4.99 6.23 -8.96
CA TYR A 239 4.51 7.05 -7.85
C TYR A 239 4.48 8.52 -8.25
N VAL A 240 3.43 9.20 -7.84
CA VAL A 240 3.29 10.65 -7.91
C VAL A 240 3.42 11.21 -6.50
N LEU A 241 4.36 12.13 -6.30
CA LEU A 241 4.57 12.81 -5.03
C LEU A 241 4.25 14.29 -5.21
N GLU A 242 3.51 14.84 -4.27
CA GLU A 242 3.13 16.25 -4.25
C GLU A 242 3.45 16.84 -2.88
N THR A 243 3.75 18.15 -2.83
CA THR A 243 3.90 18.83 -1.54
C THR A 243 2.58 18.75 -0.79
N ALA A 244 2.62 18.39 0.50
CA ALA A 244 1.43 18.37 1.34
C ALA A 244 0.69 19.71 1.23
N ALA A 245 -0.63 19.66 1.02
CA ALA A 245 -1.44 20.86 1.02
C ALA A 245 -1.43 21.45 2.44
N ASN A 246 -0.99 22.70 2.56
CA ASN A 246 -1.05 23.45 3.82
C ASN A 246 -2.49 23.65 4.27
#